data_784db06970b10385e7c0e5d2e34c7cf8
#
_entry.id   784db06970b10385e7c0e5d2e34c7cf8
#
_cell.length_a   1.000
_cell.length_b   1.000
_cell.length_c   1.000
_cell.angle_alpha   90.00
_cell.angle_beta   90.00
_cell.angle_gamma   90.00
#
_symmetry.space_group_name_H-M   'P 1'
#
loop_
_entity.id
_entity.type
_entity.pdbx_description
1 polymer ?
#
loop_
_entity_poly.entity_id
_entity_poly.type
_entity_poly.pdbx_seq_one_letter_code
_entity_poly.pdbx_strand_id
1 'polypeptide(L)'
;MRTVFTKSLPAILIASAAAILTPLALPFTSPAAHAQQQDQFSLCWSIYVGWMPWEYGDSSGIIDKWADKYGIEINVVQINDYVESINQYTAGQFDACSMTNMDALTIPAAGGVDSTALIVGDFSNGNDAIILKEGSTLQDIVGQSVNLVELSVSHYLLARALDSVGLSERDVSVINTSDADIVAAYTTSDVTAVTTWNPLVNEILSMPAATKVFDSSQIPGEIIDTLMVKTDVLQANPNFGKALTGAWYEIMAAMENSEEVRAHMGEASGTDQEGYEAQLASTRMFYSPVDAVAFVNSPELKATMEYVADFSFDHGLLGDGASDSGFIGIETPAGTFGNANNVQLRFDPSFMEMAVAGTL
;
A
#
# COMPACT_ATOMS: atom_id res chain seq x y z
N MET A 1 -11.64 -78.44 17.63
CA MET A 1 -12.44 -79.48 16.97
C MET A 1 -13.26 -78.86 15.83
N ARG A 2 -13.21 -79.45 14.67
CA ARG A 2 -13.89 -79.21 13.37
C ARG A 2 -13.10 -78.25 12.43
N THR A 3 -12.33 -78.77 11.56
CA THR A 3 -12.41 -79.68 10.39
C THR A 3 -12.40 -78.81 9.13
N VAL A 4 -11.31 -78.92 8.42
CA VAL A 4 -10.95 -78.40 7.09
C VAL A 4 -11.76 -79.13 6.02
N PHE A 5 -12.20 -78.42 5.00
CA PHE A 5 -12.49 -79.01 3.72
C PHE A 5 -11.85 -78.22 2.56
N THR A 6 -10.84 -78.81 2.02
CA THR A 6 -10.25 -78.46 0.72
C THR A 6 -11.10 -78.99 -0.42
N LYS A 7 -11.44 -78.19 -1.40
CA LYS A 7 -11.89 -78.65 -2.73
C LYS A 7 -11.00 -78.04 -3.82
N SER A 8 -10.27 -78.93 -4.45
CA SER A 8 -9.51 -78.72 -5.69
C SER A 8 -10.43 -78.71 -6.88
N LEU A 9 -10.21 -77.80 -7.84
CA LEU A 9 -10.81 -77.78 -9.17
C LEU A 9 -9.71 -77.57 -10.22
N PRO A 10 -9.87 -78.14 -11.43
CA PRO A 10 -8.78 -78.41 -12.35
C PRO A 10 -8.43 -77.22 -13.25
N ALA A 11 -7.18 -77.19 -13.68
CA ALA A 11 -6.63 -76.25 -14.65
C ALA A 11 -7.20 -76.51 -16.08
N ILE A 12 -7.73 -75.47 -16.68
CA ILE A 12 -8.02 -75.43 -18.12
C ILE A 12 -6.97 -74.55 -18.77
N LEU A 13 -6.11 -75.15 -19.61
CA LEU A 13 -5.21 -74.44 -20.49
C LEU A 13 -6.03 -73.85 -21.65
N ILE A 14 -6.04 -72.54 -21.75
CA ILE A 14 -6.49 -71.81 -22.95
C ILE A 14 -5.26 -71.16 -23.58
N ALA A 15 -4.88 -71.65 -24.78
CA ALA A 15 -3.86 -71.02 -25.61
C ALA A 15 -4.42 -69.75 -26.23
N SER A 16 -3.87 -68.58 -25.81
CA SER A 16 -4.22 -67.30 -26.41
C SER A 16 -3.16 -66.87 -27.41
N ALA A 17 -3.55 -66.69 -28.63
CA ALA A 17 -2.76 -66.11 -29.71
C ALA A 17 -2.50 -64.59 -29.37
N ALA A 18 -1.24 -64.22 -29.31
CA ALA A 18 -0.82 -62.85 -29.14
C ALA A 18 -0.95 -62.10 -30.48
N ALA A 19 -1.97 -61.27 -30.58
CA ALA A 19 -2.03 -60.24 -31.64
C ALA A 19 -1.21 -59.03 -31.19
N ILE A 20 -0.11 -58.74 -31.87
CA ILE A 20 0.72 -57.56 -31.66
C ILE A 20 -0.05 -56.37 -32.26
N LEU A 21 -0.74 -55.59 -31.39
CA LEU A 21 -1.26 -54.27 -31.74
C LEU A 21 -0.16 -53.25 -31.48
N THR A 22 0.48 -52.73 -32.51
CA THR A 22 1.33 -51.53 -32.44
C THR A 22 0.44 -50.34 -32.15
N PRO A 23 0.67 -49.57 -31.05
CA PRO A 23 -0.05 -48.34 -30.82
C PRO A 23 0.43 -47.27 -31.81
N LEU A 24 -0.45 -46.80 -32.66
CA LEU A 24 -0.24 -45.59 -33.47
C LEU A 24 -0.27 -44.40 -32.49
N ALA A 25 0.91 -43.89 -32.15
CA ALA A 25 1.02 -42.66 -31.34
C ALA A 25 0.62 -41.47 -32.20
N LEU A 26 -0.64 -41.05 -32.08
CA LEU A 26 -1.05 -39.73 -32.54
C LEU A 26 -0.40 -38.67 -31.64
N PRO A 27 0.24 -37.64 -32.21
CA PRO A 27 0.73 -36.53 -31.40
C PRO A 27 -0.48 -35.81 -30.80
N PHE A 28 -0.70 -35.94 -29.50
CA PHE A 28 -1.56 -35.03 -28.76
C PHE A 28 -0.85 -33.68 -28.73
N THR A 29 -1.17 -32.81 -29.69
CA THR A 29 -0.92 -31.39 -29.52
C THR A 29 -1.92 -30.90 -28.48
N SER A 30 -1.51 -30.83 -27.21
CA SER A 30 -2.24 -30.04 -26.21
C SER A 30 -2.34 -28.64 -26.77
N PRO A 31 -3.55 -28.07 -26.91
CA PRO A 31 -3.65 -26.63 -27.16
C PRO A 31 -2.91 -25.96 -26.00
N ALA A 32 -1.94 -25.12 -26.31
CA ALA A 32 -1.38 -24.21 -25.33
C ALA A 32 -2.58 -23.50 -24.70
N ALA A 33 -2.80 -23.74 -23.42
CA ALA A 33 -3.74 -22.92 -22.67
C ALA A 33 -3.24 -21.48 -22.83
N HIS A 34 -3.88 -20.70 -23.70
CA HIS A 34 -3.77 -19.27 -23.63
C HIS A 34 -4.25 -18.93 -22.22
N ALA A 35 -3.35 -18.52 -21.34
CA ALA A 35 -3.76 -17.87 -20.11
C ALA A 35 -4.74 -16.78 -20.54
N GLN A 36 -5.98 -16.89 -20.10
CA GLN A 36 -7.01 -15.90 -20.41
C GLN A 36 -6.46 -14.58 -19.83
N GLN A 37 -6.19 -13.61 -20.68
CA GLN A 37 -5.67 -12.32 -20.23
C GLN A 37 -6.69 -11.75 -19.26
N GLN A 38 -6.26 -11.40 -18.07
CA GLN A 38 -7.12 -10.75 -17.07
C GLN A 38 -7.59 -9.42 -17.67
N ASP A 39 -8.90 -9.19 -17.64
CA ASP A 39 -9.54 -7.97 -18.14
C ASP A 39 -10.28 -7.21 -17.04
N GLN A 40 -10.38 -7.78 -15.82
CA GLN A 40 -10.98 -7.17 -14.64
C GLN A 40 -9.94 -7.03 -13.56
N PHE A 41 -9.82 -5.82 -13.00
CA PHE A 41 -8.84 -5.48 -11.98
C PHE A 41 -9.51 -4.76 -10.81
N SER A 42 -8.86 -4.77 -9.66
CA SER A 42 -9.34 -4.12 -8.45
C SER A 42 -8.25 -3.28 -7.80
N LEU A 43 -8.66 -2.10 -7.34
CA LEU A 43 -7.83 -1.15 -6.60
C LEU A 43 -8.45 -0.86 -5.23
N CYS A 44 -7.69 -1.01 -4.14
CA CYS A 44 -8.11 -0.57 -2.82
C CYS A 44 -7.43 0.73 -2.39
N TRP A 45 -8.15 1.49 -1.58
CA TRP A 45 -7.66 2.71 -0.96
C TRP A 45 -8.42 2.99 0.35
N SER A 46 -7.85 3.81 1.23
CA SER A 46 -8.51 4.29 2.46
C SER A 46 -8.53 5.82 2.48
N ILE A 47 -9.29 6.40 3.42
CA ILE A 47 -9.44 7.85 3.52
C ILE A 47 -8.12 8.49 3.98
N TYR A 48 -7.56 9.28 3.07
CA TYR A 48 -6.40 10.13 3.26
C TYR A 48 -6.48 11.26 2.23
N VAL A 49 -6.08 12.46 2.58
CA VAL A 49 -6.22 13.63 1.70
C VAL A 49 -5.61 13.42 0.31
N GLY A 50 -4.43 12.78 0.23
CA GLY A 50 -3.72 12.49 -1.02
C GLY A 50 -4.29 11.31 -1.81
N TRP A 51 -5.22 10.50 -1.22
CA TRP A 51 -5.85 9.37 -1.90
C TRP A 51 -7.31 9.62 -2.29
N MET A 52 -7.92 10.72 -1.84
CA MET A 52 -9.26 11.15 -2.29
C MET A 52 -9.40 11.26 -3.82
N PRO A 53 -8.33 11.49 -4.60
CA PRO A 53 -8.37 11.39 -6.05
C PRO A 53 -8.97 10.10 -6.59
N TRP A 54 -8.83 8.96 -5.91
CA TRP A 54 -9.41 7.69 -6.36
C TRP A 54 -10.94 7.68 -6.27
N GLU A 55 -11.51 8.26 -5.19
CA GLU A 55 -12.95 8.45 -5.09
C GLU A 55 -13.47 9.33 -6.23
N TYR A 56 -12.85 10.49 -6.43
CA TYR A 56 -13.26 11.39 -7.49
C TYR A 56 -13.11 10.76 -8.88
N GLY A 57 -12.05 10.02 -9.11
CA GLY A 57 -11.82 9.33 -10.37
C GLY A 57 -12.90 8.31 -10.71
N ASP A 58 -13.36 7.58 -9.69
CA ASP A 58 -14.46 6.61 -9.81
C ASP A 58 -15.80 7.33 -10.03
N SER A 59 -16.19 8.23 -9.14
CA SER A 59 -17.48 8.94 -9.18
C SER A 59 -17.65 9.83 -10.41
N SER A 60 -16.58 10.40 -10.95
CA SER A 60 -16.59 11.21 -12.18
C SER A 60 -16.52 10.41 -13.48
N GLY A 61 -16.24 9.09 -13.41
CA GLY A 61 -16.06 8.22 -14.58
C GLY A 61 -14.71 8.38 -15.29
N ILE A 62 -13.73 9.05 -14.68
CA ILE A 62 -12.37 9.17 -15.26
C ILE A 62 -11.68 7.80 -15.26
N ILE A 63 -11.86 6.99 -14.23
CA ILE A 63 -11.31 5.63 -14.16
C ILE A 63 -11.90 4.77 -15.30
N ASP A 64 -13.23 4.76 -15.44
CA ASP A 64 -13.92 4.01 -16.51
C ASP A 64 -13.44 4.43 -17.91
N LYS A 65 -13.30 5.74 -18.15
CA LYS A 65 -12.80 6.26 -19.42
C LYS A 65 -11.42 5.70 -19.78
N TRP A 66 -10.51 5.62 -18.82
CA TRP A 66 -9.17 5.12 -19.05
C TRP A 66 -9.14 3.58 -19.14
N ALA A 67 -9.98 2.90 -18.37
CA ALA A 67 -10.18 1.45 -18.46
C ALA A 67 -10.71 1.05 -19.83
N ASP A 68 -11.78 1.73 -20.33
CA ASP A 68 -12.36 1.53 -21.65
C ASP A 68 -11.35 1.74 -22.78
N LYS A 69 -10.47 2.74 -22.66
CA LYS A 69 -9.40 3.01 -23.64
C LYS A 69 -8.50 1.79 -23.86
N TYR A 70 -8.30 0.99 -22.83
CA TYR A 70 -7.44 -0.19 -22.85
C TYR A 70 -8.21 -1.52 -22.89
N GLY A 71 -9.55 -1.47 -22.94
CA GLY A 71 -10.41 -2.63 -23.01
C GLY A 71 -10.35 -3.51 -21.75
N ILE A 72 -10.29 -2.89 -20.57
CA ILE A 72 -10.29 -3.51 -19.26
C ILE A 72 -11.37 -2.89 -18.36
N GLU A 73 -11.64 -3.54 -17.22
CA GLU A 73 -12.50 -3.01 -16.16
C GLU A 73 -11.66 -2.80 -14.89
N ILE A 74 -11.88 -1.70 -14.18
CA ILE A 74 -11.19 -1.40 -12.92
C ILE A 74 -12.25 -1.11 -11.85
N ASN A 75 -12.29 -1.92 -10.80
CA ASN A 75 -13.15 -1.74 -9.65
C ASN A 75 -12.38 -1.02 -8.54
N VAL A 76 -12.81 0.18 -8.17
CA VAL A 76 -12.21 0.99 -7.11
C VAL A 76 -12.96 0.77 -5.80
N VAL A 77 -12.26 0.36 -4.75
CA VAL A 77 -12.88 -0.03 -3.48
C VAL A 77 -12.27 0.76 -2.33
N GLN A 78 -13.10 1.56 -1.67
CA GLN A 78 -12.74 2.19 -0.40
C GLN A 78 -12.84 1.18 0.74
N ILE A 79 -11.79 1.11 1.57
CA ILE A 79 -11.76 0.34 2.82
C ILE A 79 -11.43 1.32 3.95
N ASN A 80 -12.32 1.40 4.95
CA ASN A 80 -12.21 2.41 6.00
C ASN A 80 -11.08 2.16 7.01
N ASP A 81 -10.62 0.92 7.13
CA ASP A 81 -9.46 0.56 7.95
C ASP A 81 -8.24 0.44 7.03
N TYR A 82 -7.25 1.29 7.27
CA TYR A 82 -6.06 1.40 6.42
C TYR A 82 -5.24 0.11 6.38
N VAL A 83 -4.91 -0.46 7.54
CA VAL A 83 -4.09 -1.69 7.59
C VAL A 83 -4.86 -2.88 7.04
N GLU A 84 -6.19 -2.93 7.24
CA GLU A 84 -7.02 -3.97 6.63
C GLU A 84 -6.99 -3.90 5.11
N SER A 85 -6.95 -2.69 4.51
CA SER A 85 -6.83 -2.55 3.05
C SER A 85 -5.54 -3.19 2.53
N ILE A 86 -4.41 -2.96 3.23
CA ILE A 86 -3.11 -3.54 2.88
C ILE A 86 -3.09 -5.04 3.10
N ASN A 87 -3.71 -5.53 4.18
CA ASN A 87 -3.84 -6.96 4.45
C ASN A 87 -4.63 -7.69 3.37
N GLN A 88 -5.73 -7.11 2.89
CA GLN A 88 -6.51 -7.66 1.79
C GLN A 88 -5.74 -7.65 0.46
N TYR A 89 -4.97 -6.59 0.18
CA TYR A 89 -4.04 -6.57 -0.95
C TYR A 89 -2.99 -7.67 -0.83
N THR A 90 -2.36 -7.80 0.33
CA THR A 90 -1.34 -8.82 0.61
C THR A 90 -1.91 -10.23 0.48
N ALA A 91 -3.16 -10.44 0.92
CA ALA A 91 -3.88 -11.72 0.77
C ALA A 91 -4.35 -12.01 -0.68
N GLY A 92 -4.14 -11.09 -1.61
CA GLY A 92 -4.46 -11.30 -3.02
C GLY A 92 -5.88 -10.94 -3.43
N GLN A 93 -6.62 -10.18 -2.61
CA GLN A 93 -7.98 -9.75 -2.94
C GLN A 93 -8.01 -8.54 -3.87
N PHE A 94 -6.92 -7.78 -3.93
CA PHE A 94 -6.76 -6.60 -4.80
C PHE A 94 -5.49 -6.72 -5.64
N ASP A 95 -5.51 -6.14 -6.83
CA ASP A 95 -4.40 -6.07 -7.77
C ASP A 95 -3.50 -4.85 -7.49
N ALA A 96 -4.11 -3.78 -7.00
CA ALA A 96 -3.46 -2.54 -6.59
C ALA A 96 -4.03 -2.04 -5.26
N CYS A 97 -3.25 -1.25 -4.52
CA CYS A 97 -3.70 -0.59 -3.29
C CYS A 97 -2.85 0.66 -2.99
N SER A 98 -3.50 1.73 -2.50
CA SER A 98 -2.79 2.90 -2.00
C SER A 98 -2.23 2.62 -0.61
N MET A 99 -0.95 2.91 -0.41
CA MET A 99 -0.27 2.77 0.88
C MET A 99 1.00 3.60 0.93
N THR A 100 1.52 3.82 2.14
CA THR A 100 2.81 4.49 2.31
C THR A 100 3.97 3.58 1.94
N ASN A 101 5.12 4.17 1.65
CA ASN A 101 6.34 3.44 1.32
C ASN A 101 6.80 2.48 2.42
N MET A 102 6.65 2.87 3.69
CA MET A 102 7.05 2.03 4.81
C MET A 102 6.09 0.86 5.03
N ASP A 103 4.79 1.08 4.89
CA ASP A 103 3.81 0.02 5.04
C ASP A 103 3.88 -0.96 3.85
N ALA A 104 4.24 -0.47 2.65
CA ALA A 104 4.57 -1.33 1.51
C ALA A 104 5.79 -2.23 1.78
N LEU A 105 6.78 -1.74 2.55
CA LEU A 105 7.94 -2.51 2.97
C LEU A 105 7.59 -3.50 4.09
N THR A 106 6.89 -3.04 5.13
CA THR A 106 6.69 -3.81 6.37
C THR A 106 5.55 -4.82 6.31
N ILE A 107 4.60 -4.67 5.38
CA ILE A 107 3.44 -5.58 5.29
C ILE A 107 3.53 -6.45 4.03
N PRO A 108 3.24 -5.99 2.80
CA PRO A 108 3.27 -6.88 1.63
C PRO A 108 4.67 -7.37 1.29
N ALA A 109 5.69 -6.51 1.26
CA ALA A 109 7.03 -6.93 0.90
C ALA A 109 7.65 -7.88 1.95
N ALA A 110 7.49 -7.60 3.25
CA ALA A 110 7.89 -8.51 4.33
C ALA A 110 7.08 -9.82 4.30
N GLY A 111 5.82 -9.77 3.87
CA GLY A 111 4.97 -10.93 3.63
C GLY A 111 5.30 -11.72 2.35
N GLY A 112 6.28 -11.29 1.56
CA GLY A 112 6.72 -11.95 0.33
C GLY A 112 5.86 -11.62 -0.91
N VAL A 113 5.09 -10.55 -0.86
CA VAL A 113 4.33 -10.03 -2.02
C VAL A 113 5.16 -9.00 -2.75
N ASP A 114 5.64 -9.38 -3.95
CA ASP A 114 6.40 -8.51 -4.83
C ASP A 114 5.50 -7.41 -5.41
N SER A 115 5.80 -6.17 -5.06
CA SER A 115 4.99 -5.00 -5.38
C SER A 115 5.81 -3.88 -6.03
N THR A 116 5.20 -3.19 -6.99
CA THR A 116 5.77 -2.05 -7.69
C THR A 116 4.99 -0.79 -7.35
N ALA A 117 5.66 0.25 -6.85
CA ALA A 117 5.12 1.60 -6.76
C ALA A 117 4.99 2.15 -8.19
N LEU A 118 3.77 2.02 -8.72
CA LEU A 118 3.40 2.47 -10.06
C LEU A 118 3.30 3.99 -10.14
N ILE A 119 2.78 4.59 -9.06
CA ILE A 119 2.58 6.01 -8.90
C ILE A 119 3.13 6.41 -7.54
N VAL A 120 3.89 7.49 -7.50
CA VAL A 120 4.21 8.25 -6.28
C VAL A 120 3.37 9.51 -6.35
N GLY A 121 2.35 9.59 -5.49
CA GLY A 121 1.34 10.64 -5.54
C GLY A 121 1.75 11.91 -4.81
N ASP A 122 2.39 11.72 -3.67
CA ASP A 122 2.79 12.80 -2.77
C ASP A 122 3.74 12.32 -1.68
N PHE A 123 4.12 13.21 -0.80
CA PHE A 123 4.65 12.89 0.51
C PHE A 123 4.05 13.77 1.60
N SER A 124 3.91 13.22 2.80
CA SER A 124 3.41 13.92 3.98
C SER A 124 4.37 15.03 4.40
N ASN A 125 3.86 16.24 4.62
CA ASN A 125 4.63 17.41 4.99
C ASN A 125 3.89 18.25 6.06
N GLY A 126 3.52 17.60 7.15
CA GLY A 126 2.69 18.12 8.24
C GLY A 126 1.32 17.45 8.35
N ASN A 127 1.04 16.48 7.49
CA ASN A 127 -0.24 15.75 7.41
C ASN A 127 -0.38 14.73 8.52
N ASP A 128 0.70 13.98 8.79
CA ASP A 128 0.78 13.05 9.91
C ASP A 128 1.28 13.79 11.15
N ALA A 129 0.63 13.55 12.31
CA ALA A 129 0.94 14.32 13.51
C ALA A 129 0.74 13.52 14.81
N ILE A 130 1.47 13.96 15.84
CA ILE A 130 1.31 13.57 17.24
C ILE A 130 0.58 14.67 17.97
N ILE A 131 -0.54 14.30 18.61
CA ILE A 131 -1.42 15.24 19.32
C ILE A 131 -1.55 14.78 20.78
N LEU A 132 -1.33 15.70 21.71
CA LEU A 132 -1.51 15.48 23.13
C LEU A 132 -2.77 16.21 23.63
N LYS A 133 -3.47 15.63 24.61
CA LYS A 133 -4.50 16.32 25.42
C LYS A 133 -3.90 17.19 26.51
N GLU A 134 -2.80 16.72 27.09
CA GLU A 134 -2.11 17.41 28.18
C GLU A 134 -0.64 17.53 27.82
N GLY A 135 -0.10 18.74 27.98
CA GLY A 135 1.25 19.07 27.56
C GLY A 135 1.28 19.99 26.34
N SER A 136 2.44 20.50 26.02
CA SER A 136 2.66 21.47 24.93
C SER A 136 3.93 21.21 24.15
N THR A 137 4.70 20.22 24.55
CA THR A 137 5.97 19.81 23.93
C THR A 137 6.01 18.30 23.76
N LEU A 138 6.85 17.82 22.84
CA LEU A 138 7.02 16.40 22.63
C LEU A 138 7.53 15.64 23.87
N GLN A 139 8.32 16.30 24.73
CA GLN A 139 8.81 15.72 25.97
C GLN A 139 7.69 15.40 26.97
N ASP A 140 6.55 16.09 26.88
CA ASP A 140 5.40 15.83 27.76
C ASP A 140 4.71 14.48 27.47
N ILE A 141 5.11 13.78 26.39
CA ILE A 141 4.60 12.44 26.03
C ILE A 141 5.10 11.33 26.99
N VAL A 142 6.19 11.58 27.74
CA VAL A 142 6.81 10.57 28.62
C VAL A 142 5.79 10.01 29.62
N GLY A 143 5.65 8.69 29.66
CA GLY A 143 4.73 7.96 30.53
C GLY A 143 3.28 7.95 30.07
N GLN A 144 2.96 8.57 28.92
CA GLN A 144 1.61 8.56 28.37
C GLN A 144 1.31 7.29 27.56
N SER A 145 0.01 7.01 27.42
CA SER A 145 -0.48 6.03 26.44
C SER A 145 -0.76 6.73 25.12
N VAL A 146 -0.12 6.27 24.05
CA VAL A 146 -0.27 6.82 22.71
C VAL A 146 -1.11 5.86 21.87
N ASN A 147 -2.29 6.30 21.49
CA ASN A 147 -3.17 5.55 20.61
C ASN A 147 -2.77 5.81 19.15
N LEU A 148 -2.56 4.75 18.40
CA LEU A 148 -2.16 4.80 16.98
C LEU A 148 -2.45 3.46 16.31
N VAL A 149 -2.39 3.42 14.98
CA VAL A 149 -2.38 2.16 14.25
C VAL A 149 -1.00 1.53 14.39
N GLU A 150 -0.90 0.46 15.19
CA GLU A 150 0.37 -0.20 15.50
C GLU A 150 0.99 -0.83 14.25
N LEU A 151 2.33 -0.76 14.14
CA LEU A 151 3.15 -1.24 13.01
C LEU A 151 2.86 -0.54 11.66
N SER A 152 2.19 0.61 11.68
CA SER A 152 1.94 1.44 10.48
C SER A 152 2.83 2.69 10.45
N VAL A 153 2.58 3.54 9.45
CA VAL A 153 3.15 4.88 9.30
C VAL A 153 3.05 5.72 10.59
N SER A 154 1.94 5.61 11.33
CA SER A 154 1.78 6.33 12.61
C SER A 154 2.76 5.84 13.68
N HIS A 155 3.06 4.54 13.71
CA HIS A 155 4.07 3.99 14.61
C HIS A 155 5.48 4.48 14.22
N TYR A 156 5.79 4.49 12.92
CA TYR A 156 7.01 5.09 12.40
C TYR A 156 7.15 6.56 12.82
N LEU A 157 6.12 7.38 12.61
CA LEU A 157 6.15 8.79 12.99
C LEU A 157 6.40 8.98 14.50
N LEU A 158 5.75 8.18 15.35
CA LEU A 158 5.96 8.21 16.79
C LEU A 158 7.41 7.91 17.13
N ALA A 159 7.96 6.82 16.62
CA ALA A 159 9.32 6.41 16.90
C ALA A 159 10.35 7.45 16.42
N ARG A 160 10.15 8.03 15.19
CA ARG A 160 10.96 9.14 14.68
C ARG A 160 10.92 10.39 15.56
N ALA A 161 9.72 10.71 16.05
CA ALA A 161 9.54 11.85 16.95
C ALA A 161 10.29 11.64 18.27
N LEU A 162 10.11 10.47 18.90
CA LEU A 162 10.80 10.12 20.15
C LEU A 162 12.32 10.18 19.99
N ASP A 163 12.84 9.60 18.91
CA ASP A 163 14.29 9.59 18.61
C ASP A 163 14.86 11.01 18.47
N SER A 164 14.08 11.94 17.87
CA SER A 164 14.49 13.32 17.65
C SER A 164 14.76 14.09 18.95
N VAL A 165 14.21 13.62 20.06
CA VAL A 165 14.38 14.24 21.42
C VAL A 165 15.09 13.32 22.40
N GLY A 166 15.70 12.24 21.94
CA GLY A 166 16.47 11.28 22.75
C GLY A 166 15.60 10.39 23.64
N LEU A 167 14.33 10.23 23.31
CA LEU A 167 13.39 9.28 23.91
C LEU A 167 13.31 8.00 23.06
N SER A 168 12.62 7.01 23.57
CA SER A 168 12.35 5.76 22.90
C SER A 168 10.92 5.27 23.21
N GLU A 169 10.46 4.25 22.51
CA GLU A 169 9.16 3.62 22.75
C GLU A 169 9.01 3.02 24.17
N ARG A 170 10.14 2.85 24.91
CA ARG A 170 10.10 2.44 26.33
C ARG A 170 9.61 3.55 27.25
N ASP A 171 9.62 4.78 26.78
CA ASP A 171 9.20 5.96 27.54
C ASP A 171 7.70 6.26 27.41
N VAL A 172 6.99 5.49 26.56
CA VAL A 172 5.55 5.59 26.31
C VAL A 172 4.90 4.20 26.33
N SER A 173 3.58 4.14 26.24
CA SER A 173 2.82 2.91 26.04
C SER A 173 2.01 3.00 24.75
N VAL A 174 2.35 2.23 23.73
CA VAL A 174 1.59 2.16 22.48
C VAL A 174 0.30 1.37 22.69
N ILE A 175 -0.81 1.93 22.25
CA ILE A 175 -2.14 1.31 22.26
C ILE A 175 -2.65 1.20 20.83
N ASN A 176 -2.73 -0.02 20.32
CA ASN A 176 -3.25 -0.23 18.98
C ASN A 176 -4.70 0.22 18.87
N THR A 177 -4.95 1.13 17.94
CA THR A 177 -6.27 1.73 17.69
C THR A 177 -6.42 1.95 16.19
N SER A 178 -7.46 1.39 15.59
CA SER A 178 -7.76 1.59 14.17
C SER A 178 -7.98 3.07 13.86
N ASP A 179 -7.57 3.50 12.66
CA ASP A 179 -7.85 4.85 12.15
C ASP A 179 -9.37 5.14 12.13
N ALA A 180 -10.19 4.15 11.82
CA ALA A 180 -11.65 4.28 11.88
C ALA A 180 -12.19 4.62 13.29
N ASP A 181 -11.48 4.25 14.35
CA ASP A 181 -11.91 4.43 15.75
C ASP A 181 -11.17 5.54 16.49
N ILE A 182 -10.04 6.07 15.97
CA ILE A 182 -9.10 6.90 16.71
C ILE A 182 -9.71 8.23 17.17
N VAL A 183 -10.58 8.84 16.36
CA VAL A 183 -11.28 10.09 16.70
C VAL A 183 -12.25 9.85 17.85
N ALA A 184 -13.04 8.77 17.78
CA ALA A 184 -13.95 8.39 18.86
C ALA A 184 -13.18 8.05 20.15
N ALA A 185 -12.08 7.32 20.04
CA ALA A 185 -11.19 7.00 21.16
C ALA A 185 -10.63 8.27 21.81
N TYR A 186 -10.21 9.26 21.02
CA TYR A 186 -9.70 10.54 21.54
C TYR A 186 -10.73 11.30 22.39
N THR A 187 -12.04 11.12 22.18
CA THR A 187 -13.05 11.77 23.03
C THR A 187 -13.10 11.21 24.46
N THR A 188 -12.57 10.02 24.71
CA THR A 188 -12.59 9.37 26.03
C THR A 188 -11.53 9.95 26.97
N SER A 189 -11.74 9.87 28.29
CA SER A 189 -10.78 10.37 29.30
C SER A 189 -9.47 9.58 29.36
N ASP A 190 -9.49 8.34 28.89
CA ASP A 190 -8.37 7.40 29.02
C ASP A 190 -7.31 7.59 27.92
N VAL A 191 -7.69 8.24 26.81
CA VAL A 191 -6.78 8.57 25.72
C VAL A 191 -6.18 9.96 25.97
N THR A 192 -4.87 10.03 26.11
CA THR A 192 -4.12 11.27 26.40
C THR A 192 -3.24 11.74 25.24
N ALA A 193 -2.87 10.81 24.34
CA ALA A 193 -2.07 11.10 23.17
C ALA A 193 -2.53 10.23 21.98
N VAL A 194 -2.44 10.77 20.78
CA VAL A 194 -2.69 10.03 19.53
C VAL A 194 -1.65 10.36 18.48
N THR A 195 -1.38 9.42 17.59
CA THR A 195 -0.64 9.62 16.35
C THR A 195 -1.51 9.17 15.19
N THR A 196 -1.78 10.07 14.24
CA THR A 196 -2.66 9.81 13.09
C THR A 196 -2.38 10.82 11.96
N TRP A 197 -3.21 10.79 10.92
CA TRP A 197 -3.09 11.61 9.71
C TRP A 197 -4.40 12.38 9.39
N ASN A 198 -4.36 13.30 8.43
CA ASN A 198 -5.56 14.00 7.96
C ASN A 198 -6.46 13.09 7.08
N PRO A 199 -7.77 13.16 7.25
CA PRO A 199 -8.52 14.25 7.93
C PRO A 199 -8.61 14.16 9.46
N LEU A 200 -8.26 13.04 10.06
CA LEU A 200 -8.43 12.74 11.50
C LEU A 200 -7.66 13.74 12.39
N VAL A 201 -6.46 14.17 11.97
CA VAL A 201 -5.67 15.20 12.66
C VAL A 201 -6.46 16.50 12.79
N ASN A 202 -7.06 17.00 11.70
CA ASN A 202 -7.82 18.25 11.74
C ASN A 202 -9.08 18.11 12.58
N GLU A 203 -9.75 16.97 12.54
CA GLU A 203 -10.92 16.69 13.37
C GLU A 203 -10.54 16.72 14.85
N ILE A 204 -9.47 16.04 15.25
CA ILE A 204 -8.99 16.02 16.64
C ILE A 204 -8.52 17.41 17.07
N LEU A 205 -7.78 18.14 16.23
CA LEU A 205 -7.30 19.50 16.56
C LEU A 205 -8.44 20.52 16.70
N SER A 206 -9.62 20.25 16.18
CA SER A 206 -10.82 21.07 16.42
C SER A 206 -11.41 20.88 17.82
N MET A 207 -10.99 19.84 18.55
CA MET A 207 -11.47 19.54 19.90
C MET A 207 -10.72 20.35 20.95
N PRO A 208 -11.36 20.62 22.12
CA PRO A 208 -10.68 21.31 23.24
C PRO A 208 -9.45 20.55 23.71
N ALA A 209 -8.40 21.30 24.09
CA ALA A 209 -7.14 20.80 24.66
C ALA A 209 -6.27 19.97 23.73
N ALA A 210 -6.59 19.84 22.44
CA ALA A 210 -5.73 19.17 21.47
C ALA A 210 -4.51 20.05 21.13
N THR A 211 -3.31 19.52 21.32
CA THR A 211 -2.06 20.22 21.00
C THR A 211 -1.18 19.34 20.11
N LYS A 212 -0.92 19.79 18.89
CA LYS A 212 0.05 19.15 18.00
C LYS A 212 1.47 19.42 18.49
N VAL A 213 2.23 18.36 18.78
CA VAL A 213 3.59 18.46 19.34
C VAL A 213 4.69 18.02 18.39
N PHE A 214 4.33 17.27 17.36
CA PHE A 214 5.21 16.85 16.27
C PHE A 214 4.39 16.58 15.01
N ASP A 215 4.97 16.78 13.84
CA ASP A 215 4.38 16.37 12.58
C ASP A 215 5.43 16.04 11.52
N SER A 216 4.98 15.45 10.41
CA SER A 216 5.81 14.96 9.31
C SER A 216 6.61 16.05 8.57
N SER A 217 6.30 17.33 8.76
CA SER A 217 7.13 18.41 8.20
C SER A 217 8.53 18.48 8.83
N GLN A 218 8.74 17.81 9.98
CA GLN A 218 10.04 17.67 10.62
C GLN A 218 10.88 16.52 10.05
N ILE A 219 10.27 15.66 9.22
CA ILE A 219 10.90 14.54 8.50
C ILE A 219 10.47 14.54 7.03
N PRO A 220 10.67 15.65 6.28
CA PRO A 220 10.11 15.82 4.94
C PRO A 220 10.64 14.78 3.96
N GLY A 221 9.74 14.17 3.18
CA GLY A 221 10.07 13.16 2.17
C GLY A 221 10.34 11.76 2.72
N GLU A 222 10.15 11.52 4.03
CA GLU A 222 10.25 10.16 4.61
C GLU A 222 8.95 9.36 4.46
N ILE A 223 7.79 9.99 4.64
CA ILE A 223 6.47 9.38 4.47
C ILE A 223 5.98 9.66 3.06
N ILE A 224 6.08 8.67 2.20
CA ILE A 224 5.78 8.77 0.76
C ILE A 224 4.52 7.97 0.45
N ASP A 225 3.57 8.59 -0.21
CA ASP A 225 2.30 7.99 -0.58
C ASP A 225 2.34 7.44 -2.00
N THR A 226 1.98 6.17 -2.12
CA THR A 226 2.13 5.41 -3.36
C THR A 226 0.85 4.67 -3.75
N LEU A 227 0.71 4.39 -5.05
CA LEU A 227 -0.12 3.31 -5.53
C LEU A 227 0.78 2.10 -5.80
N MET A 228 0.62 1.06 -4.99
CA MET A 228 1.29 -0.22 -5.17
C MET A 228 0.48 -1.13 -6.07
N VAL A 229 1.14 -1.79 -7.02
CA VAL A 229 0.56 -2.82 -7.87
C VAL A 229 1.40 -4.08 -7.75
N LYS A 230 0.77 -5.26 -7.71
CA LYS A 230 1.52 -6.53 -7.76
C LYS A 230 2.37 -6.58 -9.02
N THR A 231 3.65 -6.85 -8.86
CA THR A 231 4.62 -6.78 -9.96
C THR A 231 4.28 -7.76 -11.09
N ASP A 232 3.83 -8.95 -10.76
CA ASP A 232 3.42 -9.97 -11.74
C ASP A 232 2.14 -9.57 -12.50
N VAL A 233 1.17 -8.97 -11.83
CA VAL A 233 -0.04 -8.41 -12.47
C VAL A 233 0.32 -7.32 -13.45
N LEU A 234 1.19 -6.38 -13.04
CA LEU A 234 1.64 -5.27 -13.87
C LEU A 234 2.42 -5.74 -15.11
N GLN A 235 3.30 -6.73 -14.93
CA GLN A 235 4.07 -7.33 -16.04
C GLN A 235 3.20 -8.08 -17.02
N ALA A 236 2.20 -8.83 -16.53
CA ALA A 236 1.27 -9.56 -17.37
C ALA A 236 0.26 -8.65 -18.09
N ASN A 237 -0.08 -7.51 -17.46
CA ASN A 237 -1.15 -6.61 -17.91
C ASN A 237 -0.69 -5.14 -17.89
N PRO A 238 0.25 -4.71 -18.75
CA PRO A 238 0.75 -3.34 -18.75
C PRO A 238 -0.34 -2.30 -19.08
N ASN A 239 -1.44 -2.69 -19.68
CA ASN A 239 -2.59 -1.84 -19.94
C ASN A 239 -3.27 -1.37 -18.63
N PHE A 240 -3.25 -2.20 -17.58
CA PHE A 240 -3.72 -1.82 -16.27
C PHE A 240 -2.89 -0.66 -15.69
N GLY A 241 -1.55 -0.77 -15.73
CA GLY A 241 -0.65 0.31 -15.31
C GLY A 241 -0.85 1.60 -16.09
N LYS A 242 -1.05 1.50 -17.43
CA LYS A 242 -1.31 2.67 -18.28
C LYS A 242 -2.65 3.33 -17.95
N ALA A 243 -3.70 2.55 -17.71
CA ALA A 243 -5.03 3.07 -17.36
C ALA A 243 -4.98 3.80 -16.01
N LEU A 244 -4.39 3.20 -14.98
CA LEU A 244 -4.26 3.81 -13.65
C LEU A 244 -3.44 5.10 -13.71
N THR A 245 -2.28 5.08 -14.37
CA THR A 245 -1.41 6.25 -14.47
C THR A 245 -2.07 7.38 -15.27
N GLY A 246 -2.76 7.04 -16.36
CA GLY A 246 -3.48 8.03 -17.16
C GLY A 246 -4.65 8.66 -16.42
N ALA A 247 -5.43 7.84 -15.70
CA ALA A 247 -6.52 8.32 -14.86
C ALA A 247 -5.98 9.23 -13.75
N TRP A 248 -4.91 8.81 -13.05
CA TRP A 248 -4.32 9.58 -11.97
C TRP A 248 -3.93 11.00 -12.39
N TYR A 249 -3.17 11.14 -13.48
CA TYR A 249 -2.73 12.49 -13.91
C TYR A 249 -3.85 13.33 -14.54
N GLU A 250 -4.89 12.73 -15.07
CA GLU A 250 -6.10 13.46 -15.44
C GLU A 250 -6.83 14.01 -14.21
N ILE A 251 -6.94 13.19 -13.14
CA ILE A 251 -7.53 13.61 -11.87
C ILE A 251 -6.66 14.70 -11.22
N MET A 252 -5.33 14.53 -11.21
CA MET A 252 -4.40 15.54 -10.69
C MET A 252 -4.57 16.89 -11.39
N ALA A 253 -4.69 16.89 -12.71
CA ALA A 253 -4.94 18.11 -13.47
C ALA A 253 -6.31 18.74 -13.14
N ALA A 254 -7.36 17.93 -12.93
CA ALA A 254 -8.65 18.42 -12.50
C ALA A 254 -8.61 19.01 -11.09
N MET A 255 -7.95 18.32 -10.15
CA MET A 255 -7.82 18.75 -8.76
C MET A 255 -7.01 20.05 -8.63
N GLU A 256 -5.93 20.22 -9.38
CA GLU A 256 -5.11 21.44 -9.39
C GLU A 256 -5.88 22.65 -9.90
N ASN A 257 -6.71 22.46 -10.95
CA ASN A 257 -7.32 23.55 -11.71
C ASN A 257 -8.78 23.84 -11.35
N SER A 258 -9.43 23.05 -10.49
CA SER A 258 -10.86 23.21 -10.16
C SER A 258 -11.12 23.20 -8.65
N GLU A 259 -11.67 24.30 -8.16
CA GLU A 259 -12.18 24.41 -6.79
C GLU A 259 -13.38 23.46 -6.56
N GLU A 260 -14.22 23.25 -7.58
CA GLU A 260 -15.35 22.32 -7.50
C GLU A 260 -14.89 20.87 -7.26
N VAL A 261 -13.78 20.46 -7.90
CA VAL A 261 -13.18 19.12 -7.70
C VAL A 261 -12.64 19.00 -6.28
N ARG A 262 -11.95 20.01 -5.77
CA ARG A 262 -11.46 19.99 -4.39
C ARG A 262 -12.59 20.03 -3.36
N ALA A 263 -13.66 20.77 -3.65
CA ALA A 263 -14.87 20.78 -2.82
C ALA A 263 -15.54 19.40 -2.76
N HIS A 264 -15.66 18.70 -3.91
CA HIS A 264 -16.17 17.33 -3.96
C HIS A 264 -15.33 16.38 -3.12
N MET A 265 -13.99 16.40 -3.28
CA MET A 265 -13.07 15.56 -2.49
C MET A 265 -13.16 15.89 -0.99
N GLY A 266 -13.34 17.16 -0.63
CA GLY A 266 -13.57 17.60 0.75
C GLY A 266 -14.85 17.00 1.32
N GLU A 267 -15.96 17.13 0.62
CA GLU A 267 -17.26 16.56 1.05
C GLU A 267 -17.17 15.03 1.21
N ALA A 268 -16.55 14.34 0.25
CA ALA A 268 -16.35 12.90 0.28
C ALA A 268 -15.43 12.45 1.44
N SER A 269 -14.47 13.28 1.85
CA SER A 269 -13.61 13.02 3.02
C SER A 269 -14.20 13.47 4.36
N GLY A 270 -15.42 14.02 4.37
CA GLY A 270 -16.11 14.47 5.58
C GLY A 270 -15.75 15.89 6.05
N THR A 271 -15.18 16.73 5.17
CA THR A 271 -14.87 18.14 5.44
C THR A 271 -15.46 19.04 4.36
N ASP A 272 -15.30 20.37 4.49
CA ASP A 272 -15.61 21.31 3.43
C ASP A 272 -14.37 21.61 2.55
N GLN A 273 -14.55 22.44 1.53
CA GLN A 273 -13.45 22.82 0.63
C GLN A 273 -12.28 23.47 1.37
N GLU A 274 -12.55 24.38 2.32
CA GLU A 274 -11.51 25.10 3.08
C GLU A 274 -10.70 24.11 3.93
N GLY A 275 -11.39 23.17 4.60
CA GLY A 275 -10.76 22.10 5.37
C GLY A 275 -9.91 21.18 4.52
N TYR A 276 -10.39 20.81 3.32
CA TYR A 276 -9.62 19.97 2.39
C TYR A 276 -8.37 20.70 1.86
N GLU A 277 -8.50 21.97 1.48
CA GLU A 277 -7.37 22.78 1.04
C GLU A 277 -6.32 23.00 2.16
N ALA A 278 -6.77 23.14 3.39
CA ALA A 278 -5.85 23.19 4.55
C ALA A 278 -5.09 21.87 4.73
N GLN A 279 -5.74 20.72 4.50
CA GLN A 279 -5.08 19.42 4.53
C GLN A 279 -4.08 19.26 3.38
N LEU A 280 -4.44 19.68 2.16
CA LEU A 280 -3.52 19.69 1.01
C LEU A 280 -2.30 20.56 1.24
N ALA A 281 -2.41 21.67 1.99
CA ALA A 281 -1.27 22.52 2.35
C ALA A 281 -0.24 21.81 3.23
N SER A 282 -0.61 20.72 3.92
CA SER A 282 0.25 19.84 4.70
C SER A 282 0.70 18.59 3.94
N THR A 283 0.49 18.54 2.64
CA THR A 283 0.81 17.44 1.75
C THR A 283 1.56 17.96 0.53
N ARG A 284 2.71 17.39 0.21
CA ARG A 284 3.46 17.74 -0.99
C ARG A 284 2.95 16.90 -2.17
N MET A 285 1.83 17.30 -2.76
CA MET A 285 1.25 16.66 -3.95
C MET A 285 2.15 16.77 -5.17
N PHE A 286 2.26 15.70 -5.93
CA PHE A 286 2.86 15.67 -7.27
C PHE A 286 1.79 15.78 -8.34
N TYR A 287 1.28 16.99 -8.56
CA TYR A 287 0.25 17.26 -9.60
C TYR A 287 0.76 16.95 -11.01
N SER A 288 2.06 17.13 -11.23
CA SER A 288 2.70 16.88 -12.51
C SER A 288 3.46 15.56 -12.52
N PRO A 289 3.32 14.72 -13.57
CA PRO A 289 4.17 13.52 -13.71
C PRO A 289 5.65 13.86 -13.81
N VAL A 290 6.02 15.07 -14.26
CA VAL A 290 7.42 15.51 -14.32
C VAL A 290 8.03 15.59 -12.91
N ASP A 291 7.29 16.14 -11.93
CA ASP A 291 7.78 16.26 -10.56
C ASP A 291 7.87 14.89 -9.86
N ALA A 292 6.87 14.02 -10.09
CA ALA A 292 6.89 12.65 -9.57
C ALA A 292 8.06 11.84 -10.14
N VAL A 293 8.29 11.90 -11.44
CA VAL A 293 9.44 11.25 -12.11
C VAL A 293 10.77 11.80 -11.58
N ALA A 294 10.88 13.11 -11.40
CA ALA A 294 12.08 13.73 -10.85
C ALA A 294 12.36 13.23 -9.42
N PHE A 295 11.34 13.13 -8.59
CA PHE A 295 11.44 12.61 -7.23
C PHE A 295 11.85 11.13 -7.22
N VAL A 296 11.18 10.28 -8.00
CA VAL A 296 11.47 8.84 -8.04
C VAL A 296 12.88 8.55 -8.59
N ASN A 297 13.36 9.34 -9.54
CA ASN A 297 14.72 9.19 -10.08
C ASN A 297 15.81 9.82 -9.19
N SER A 298 15.43 10.47 -8.11
CA SER A 298 16.40 11.12 -7.23
C SER A 298 17.19 10.10 -6.38
N PRO A 299 18.47 10.37 -6.09
CA PRO A 299 19.24 9.56 -5.17
C PRO A 299 18.70 9.64 -3.73
N GLU A 300 17.96 10.69 -3.42
CA GLU A 300 17.32 10.92 -2.11
C GLU A 300 16.26 9.85 -1.82
N LEU A 301 15.45 9.44 -2.82
CA LEU A 301 14.49 8.35 -2.63
C LEU A 301 15.17 7.07 -2.15
N LYS A 302 16.28 6.68 -2.79
CA LYS A 302 17.03 5.49 -2.38
C LYS A 302 17.55 5.63 -0.96
N ALA A 303 18.14 6.78 -0.62
CA ALA A 303 18.64 7.05 0.73
C ALA A 303 17.52 7.04 1.78
N THR A 304 16.35 7.60 1.45
CA THR A 304 15.16 7.52 2.29
C THR A 304 14.74 6.08 2.53
N MET A 305 14.66 5.26 1.46
CA MET A 305 14.25 3.85 1.60
C MET A 305 15.26 3.00 2.38
N GLU A 306 16.56 3.26 2.23
CA GLU A 306 17.61 2.65 3.07
C GLU A 306 17.39 3.01 4.54
N TYR A 307 17.18 4.29 4.83
CA TYR A 307 16.93 4.77 6.18
C TYR A 307 15.63 4.20 6.78
N VAL A 308 14.54 4.19 6.00
CA VAL A 308 13.26 3.59 6.42
C VAL A 308 13.43 2.10 6.73
N ALA A 309 14.19 1.36 5.91
CA ALA A 309 14.43 -0.06 6.14
C ALA A 309 15.27 -0.31 7.40
N ASP A 310 16.36 0.44 7.59
CA ASP A 310 17.22 0.36 8.77
C ASP A 310 16.41 0.68 10.04
N PHE A 311 15.67 1.78 10.00
CA PHE A 311 14.83 2.21 11.11
C PHE A 311 13.73 1.18 11.43
N SER A 312 13.02 0.68 10.41
CA SER A 312 11.97 -0.31 10.58
C SER A 312 12.50 -1.61 11.17
N PHE A 313 13.73 -2.01 10.80
CA PHE A 313 14.38 -3.18 11.36
C PHE A 313 14.75 -2.96 12.85
N ASP A 314 15.38 -1.84 13.17
CA ASP A 314 15.83 -1.52 14.53
C ASP A 314 14.66 -1.40 15.52
N HIS A 315 13.49 -1.01 15.04
CA HIS A 315 12.24 -0.90 15.82
C HIS A 315 11.32 -2.13 15.71
N GLY A 316 11.77 -3.21 15.05
CA GLY A 316 11.00 -4.46 14.94
C GLY A 316 9.81 -4.42 13.98
N LEU A 317 9.69 -3.37 13.16
CA LEU A 317 8.56 -3.18 12.23
C LEU A 317 8.61 -4.15 11.03
N LEU A 318 9.76 -4.77 10.75
CA LEU A 318 9.90 -5.81 9.71
C LEU A 318 9.49 -7.21 10.19
N GLY A 319 9.05 -7.33 11.47
CA GLY A 319 8.64 -8.59 12.08
C GLY A 319 9.81 -9.51 12.46
N ASP A 320 9.48 -10.56 13.24
CA ASP A 320 10.45 -11.50 13.81
C ASP A 320 11.25 -12.32 12.76
N GLY A 321 10.79 -12.34 11.50
CA GLY A 321 11.43 -13.07 10.41
C GLY A 321 12.60 -12.34 9.75
N ALA A 322 12.75 -11.05 9.97
CA ALA A 322 13.80 -10.24 9.38
C ALA A 322 15.15 -10.52 10.07
N SER A 323 16.18 -10.87 9.30
CA SER A 323 17.54 -11.12 9.81
C SER A 323 18.38 -9.84 9.91
N ASP A 324 18.08 -8.85 9.10
CA ASP A 324 18.73 -7.55 8.98
C ASP A 324 17.83 -6.58 8.19
N SER A 325 18.17 -5.32 8.14
CA SER A 325 17.41 -4.29 7.40
C SER A 325 17.39 -4.51 5.89
N GLY A 326 18.38 -5.24 5.37
CA GLY A 326 18.47 -5.62 3.97
C GLY A 326 17.80 -6.95 3.62
N PHE A 327 17.06 -7.56 4.54
CA PHE A 327 16.34 -8.83 4.31
C PHE A 327 15.47 -8.77 3.04
N ILE A 328 14.80 -7.65 2.82
CA ILE A 328 14.05 -7.35 1.61
C ILE A 328 14.91 -6.50 0.68
N GLY A 329 14.94 -6.86 -0.60
CA GLY A 329 15.50 -6.03 -1.65
C GLY A 329 14.51 -4.93 -2.05
N ILE A 330 14.99 -3.69 -2.05
CA ILE A 330 14.26 -2.51 -2.52
C ILE A 330 14.95 -1.99 -3.78
N GLU A 331 14.23 -1.99 -4.90
CA GLU A 331 14.74 -1.51 -6.18
C GLU A 331 14.24 -0.08 -6.46
N THR A 332 15.17 0.81 -6.78
CA THR A 332 14.89 2.17 -7.22
C THR A 332 15.70 2.48 -8.48
N PRO A 333 15.38 3.52 -9.25
CA PRO A 333 16.20 3.93 -10.40
C PRO A 333 17.65 4.24 -10.03
N ALA A 334 17.91 4.67 -8.79
CA ALA A 334 19.26 4.96 -8.27
C ALA A 334 20.02 3.69 -7.82
N GLY A 335 19.40 2.50 -7.91
CA GLY A 335 19.98 1.20 -7.57
C GLY A 335 19.22 0.46 -6.49
N THR A 336 19.65 -0.77 -6.23
CA THR A 336 19.01 -1.67 -5.24
C THR A 336 19.66 -1.52 -3.88
N PHE A 337 18.84 -1.49 -2.83
CA PHE A 337 19.23 -1.68 -1.43
C PHE A 337 18.83 -3.09 -0.99
N GLY A 338 19.59 -3.68 -0.06
CA GLY A 338 19.28 -4.97 0.54
C GLY A 338 19.53 -6.17 -0.40
N ASN A 339 18.75 -7.21 -0.23
CA ASN A 339 18.95 -8.51 -0.89
C ASN A 339 18.45 -8.50 -2.34
N ALA A 340 19.35 -8.32 -3.30
CA ALA A 340 19.03 -8.33 -4.73
C ALA A 340 18.41 -9.66 -5.24
N ASN A 341 18.50 -10.75 -4.47
CA ASN A 341 17.82 -12.00 -4.80
C ASN A 341 16.42 -12.14 -4.15
N ASN A 342 16.02 -11.15 -3.36
CA ASN A 342 14.71 -11.09 -2.70
C ASN A 342 14.13 -9.68 -2.84
N VAL A 343 14.08 -9.15 -4.06
CA VAL A 343 13.45 -7.84 -4.34
C VAL A 343 11.94 -8.03 -4.29
N GLN A 344 11.30 -7.35 -3.32
CA GLN A 344 9.86 -7.39 -3.09
C GLN A 344 9.21 -5.99 -3.14
N LEU A 345 10.01 -4.94 -3.24
CA LEU A 345 9.53 -3.58 -3.36
C LEU A 345 10.31 -2.86 -4.48
N ARG A 346 9.57 -2.27 -5.42
CA ARG A 346 10.14 -1.53 -6.56
C ARG A 346 9.50 -0.16 -6.71
N PHE A 347 10.31 0.81 -7.09
CA PHE A 347 9.87 2.11 -7.56
C PHE A 347 10.17 2.20 -9.06
N ASP A 348 9.13 2.09 -9.90
CA ASP A 348 9.27 2.09 -11.37
C ASP A 348 8.66 3.36 -11.97
N PRO A 349 9.45 4.32 -12.45
CA PRO A 349 8.94 5.55 -13.03
C PRO A 349 8.38 5.37 -14.46
N SER A 350 8.53 4.21 -15.09
CA SER A 350 8.30 4.02 -16.54
C SER A 350 6.89 4.44 -17.00
N PHE A 351 5.86 4.15 -16.21
CA PHE A 351 4.49 4.55 -16.53
C PHE A 351 4.27 6.06 -16.33
N MET A 352 4.87 6.65 -15.30
CA MET A 352 4.86 8.10 -15.10
C MET A 352 5.64 8.83 -16.21
N GLU A 353 6.74 8.24 -16.70
CA GLU A 353 7.48 8.74 -17.86
C GLU A 353 6.64 8.68 -19.16
N MET A 354 5.80 7.65 -19.33
CA MET A 354 4.81 7.61 -20.42
C MET A 354 3.82 8.77 -20.32
N ALA A 355 3.39 9.14 -19.10
CA ALA A 355 2.53 10.32 -18.89
C ALA A 355 3.26 11.61 -19.29
N VAL A 356 4.53 11.79 -18.89
CA VAL A 356 5.37 12.92 -19.30
C VAL A 356 5.49 12.99 -20.83
N ALA A 357 5.67 11.87 -21.49
CA ALA A 357 5.83 11.78 -22.95
C ALA A 357 4.50 11.89 -23.72
N GLY A 358 3.34 11.83 -23.04
CA GLY A 358 2.02 11.81 -23.69
C GLY A 358 1.76 10.55 -24.51
N THR A 359 2.25 9.39 -24.05
CA THR A 359 2.17 8.09 -24.75
C THR A 359 1.30 7.07 -24.05
N LEU A 360 0.57 7.49 -23.02
CA LEU A 360 -0.48 6.69 -22.36
C LEU A 360 -1.74 6.59 -23.20
#